data_d5a5fba4f03352c406f81fa1214590c8
#
_entry.id   d5a5fba4f03352c406f81fa1214590c8
#
_cell.length_a   1.000
_cell.length_b   1.000
_cell.length_c   1.000
_cell.angle_alpha   90.00
_cell.angle_beta   90.00
_cell.angle_gamma   90.00
#
_symmetry.space_group_name_H-M   'P 1'
#
loop_
_entity.id
_entity.type
_entity.pdbx_description
1 polymer ?
#
loop_
_entity_poly.entity_id
_entity_poly.type
_entity_poly.pdbx_seq_one_letter_code
_entity_poly.pdbx_strand_id
1 'polypeptide(L)'
;MKLKSQDFIDNGNIPHEFTCDGSDVSPQLSWEDVPNETKSFALGVTDPDAVGGWIHWVVYDISKEMREIQTNTLPEGAEEIENDFGKKPYGGPCPPSGTHRYVFTIYALDVEHLKEVSKRNFLEIIESHTIEKAVLIGLYKRRR
;
A
#
# COMPACT_ATOMS: atom_id res chain seq x y z
N MET A 1 15.88 -1.08 -2.07
CA MET A 1 14.78 -1.84 -1.43
C MET A 1 14.01 -2.65 -2.44
N LYS A 2 13.40 -3.73 -1.97
CA LYS A 2 12.50 -4.57 -2.78
C LYS A 2 11.24 -4.83 -1.99
N LEU A 3 10.09 -4.74 -2.65
CA LEU A 3 8.78 -5.05 -2.07
C LEU A 3 8.21 -6.27 -2.78
N LYS A 4 7.73 -7.23 -2.02
CA LYS A 4 7.15 -8.46 -2.56
C LYS A 4 6.02 -8.98 -1.68
N SER A 5 5.24 -9.91 -2.22
CA SER A 5 4.15 -10.58 -1.53
C SER A 5 4.26 -12.07 -1.77
N GLN A 6 3.86 -12.87 -0.78
CA GLN A 6 3.73 -14.32 -0.98
C GLN A 6 2.46 -14.64 -1.78
N ASP A 7 1.54 -13.68 -1.93
CA ASP A 7 0.23 -13.90 -2.51
C ASP A 7 0.16 -13.61 -4.01
N PHE A 8 1.07 -12.78 -4.53
CA PHE A 8 1.17 -12.51 -5.97
C PHE A 8 2.56 -11.98 -6.31
N ILE A 9 2.96 -12.14 -7.57
CA ILE A 9 4.25 -11.63 -8.06
C ILE A 9 4.05 -10.31 -8.78
N ASP A 10 5.14 -9.56 -8.95
CA ASP A 10 5.10 -8.28 -9.66
C ASP A 10 4.53 -8.47 -11.07
N ASN A 11 3.57 -7.64 -11.43
CA ASN A 11 2.80 -7.72 -12.67
C ASN A 11 1.96 -8.99 -12.81
N GLY A 12 1.79 -9.74 -11.73
CA GLY A 12 0.92 -10.91 -11.68
C GLY A 12 -0.48 -10.55 -11.18
N ASN A 13 -1.40 -11.50 -11.31
CA ASN A 13 -2.79 -11.28 -10.89
C ASN A 13 -2.91 -11.34 -9.37
N ILE A 14 -3.67 -10.40 -8.81
CA ILE A 14 -4.03 -10.41 -7.40
C ILE A 14 -5.16 -11.45 -7.21
N PRO A 15 -4.98 -12.43 -6.30
CA PRO A 15 -6.04 -13.40 -6.02
C PRO A 15 -7.33 -12.71 -5.55
N HIS A 16 -8.48 -13.26 -5.92
CA HIS A 16 -9.76 -12.61 -5.70
C HIS A 16 -10.09 -12.40 -4.20
N GLU A 17 -9.49 -13.18 -3.31
CA GLU A 17 -9.74 -13.01 -1.87
C GLU A 17 -9.28 -11.65 -1.33
N PHE A 18 -8.35 -10.99 -2.03
CA PHE A 18 -7.85 -9.65 -1.65
C PHE A 18 -8.57 -8.53 -2.38
N THR A 19 -9.70 -8.84 -3.00
CA THR A 19 -10.47 -7.91 -3.83
C THR A 19 -11.93 -7.84 -3.37
N CYS A 20 -12.71 -6.92 -3.96
CA CYS A 20 -14.13 -6.79 -3.65
C CYS A 20 -14.96 -8.02 -4.03
N ASP A 21 -14.40 -8.94 -4.81
CA ASP A 21 -15.09 -10.18 -5.21
C ASP A 21 -14.88 -11.31 -4.20
N GLY A 22 -14.04 -11.10 -3.19
CA GLY A 22 -13.75 -12.08 -2.15
C GLY A 22 -13.84 -11.48 -0.76
N SER A 23 -12.96 -11.92 0.14
CA SER A 23 -12.94 -11.43 1.54
C SER A 23 -12.54 -9.98 1.67
N ASP A 24 -11.93 -9.42 0.64
CA ASP A 24 -11.53 -8.01 0.59
C ASP A 24 -10.57 -7.61 1.71
N VAL A 25 -9.61 -8.46 1.96
CA VAL A 25 -8.57 -8.25 2.98
C VAL A 25 -7.23 -7.94 2.33
N SER A 26 -6.35 -7.25 3.07
CA SER A 26 -5.03 -6.88 2.55
C SER A 26 -4.14 -8.11 2.39
N PRO A 27 -3.34 -8.17 1.30
CA PRO A 27 -2.40 -9.29 1.11
C PRO A 27 -1.19 -9.15 2.01
N GLN A 28 -0.44 -10.24 2.18
CA GLN A 28 0.84 -10.21 2.87
C GLN A 28 1.85 -9.40 2.03
N LEU A 29 2.66 -8.59 2.69
CA LEU A 29 3.71 -7.81 2.07
C LEU A 29 5.00 -7.93 2.87
N SER A 30 6.14 -7.97 2.18
CA SER A 30 7.44 -7.96 2.84
C SER A 30 8.43 -7.13 2.01
N TRP A 31 9.45 -6.59 2.70
CA TRP A 31 10.46 -5.76 2.03
C TRP A 31 11.83 -6.01 2.63
N GLU A 32 12.85 -5.79 1.80
CA GLU A 32 14.24 -6.04 2.16
C GLU A 32 15.16 -4.98 1.56
N ASP A 33 16.44 -5.04 1.90
CA ASP A 33 17.46 -4.08 1.44
C ASP A 33 17.12 -2.65 1.87
N VAL A 34 16.78 -2.49 3.15
CA VAL A 34 16.36 -1.21 3.72
C VAL A 34 17.58 -0.32 4.00
N PRO A 35 17.54 0.97 3.62
CA PRO A 35 18.62 1.90 3.96
C PRO A 35 18.81 2.03 5.47
N ASN A 36 20.07 2.13 5.90
CA ASN A 36 20.41 2.22 7.33
C ASN A 36 19.82 3.44 8.03
N GLU A 37 19.61 4.52 7.30
CA GLU A 37 19.11 5.79 7.84
C GLU A 37 17.59 5.79 8.06
N THR A 38 16.91 4.70 7.72
CA THR A 38 15.45 4.60 7.82
C THR A 38 14.99 4.71 9.27
N LYS A 39 14.02 5.59 9.51
CA LYS A 39 13.43 5.80 10.83
C LYS A 39 11.99 5.30 10.94
N SER A 40 11.31 5.17 9.82
CA SER A 40 9.97 4.58 9.74
C SER A 40 9.64 4.23 8.29
N PHE A 41 8.49 3.59 8.09
CA PHE A 41 8.00 3.30 6.74
C PHE A 41 6.58 3.83 6.57
N ALA A 42 6.22 4.05 5.31
CA ALA A 42 4.84 4.28 4.89
C ALA A 42 4.53 3.36 3.72
N LEU A 43 3.26 3.05 3.54
CA LEU A 43 2.78 2.18 2.46
C LEU A 43 1.61 2.87 1.77
N GLY A 44 1.63 2.90 0.45
CA GLY A 44 0.51 3.39 -0.33
C GLY A 44 0.06 2.31 -1.31
N VAL A 45 -1.25 2.15 -1.47
CA VAL A 45 -1.84 1.26 -2.47
C VAL A 45 -2.80 2.09 -3.31
N THR A 46 -2.50 2.23 -4.60
CA THR A 46 -3.25 3.10 -5.49
C THR A 46 -3.55 2.42 -6.81
N ASP A 47 -4.62 2.88 -7.48
CA ASP A 47 -5.02 2.43 -8.81
C ASP A 47 -4.91 3.64 -9.76
N PRO A 48 -3.84 3.72 -10.57
CA PRO A 48 -3.68 4.82 -11.52
C PRO A 48 -4.58 4.68 -12.75
N ASP A 49 -5.19 3.54 -12.96
CA ASP A 49 -6.04 3.27 -14.11
C ASP A 49 -7.52 3.63 -13.86
N ALA A 50 -7.88 3.92 -12.63
CA ALA A 50 -9.18 4.47 -12.31
C ALA A 50 -9.24 5.94 -12.75
N VAL A 51 -10.41 6.40 -13.15
CA VAL A 51 -10.59 7.79 -13.54
C VAL A 51 -10.21 8.72 -12.38
N GLY A 52 -9.20 9.58 -12.59
CA GLY A 52 -8.68 10.47 -11.56
C GLY A 52 -7.81 9.78 -10.53
N GLY A 53 -7.50 8.50 -10.71
CA GLY A 53 -6.78 7.69 -9.73
C GLY A 53 -7.68 7.30 -8.57
N TRP A 54 -7.29 6.25 -7.83
CA TRP A 54 -8.06 5.79 -6.67
C TRP A 54 -7.11 5.33 -5.58
N ILE A 55 -7.34 5.82 -4.36
CA ILE A 55 -6.54 5.46 -3.18
C ILE A 55 -7.23 4.30 -2.48
N HIS A 56 -6.54 3.15 -2.39
CA HIS A 56 -7.04 1.93 -1.77
C HIS A 56 -6.63 1.80 -0.31
N TRP A 57 -5.42 2.22 0.04
CA TRP A 57 -4.91 2.08 1.40
C TRP A 57 -3.68 2.97 1.58
N VAL A 58 -3.60 3.67 2.71
CA VAL A 58 -2.40 4.43 3.08
C VAL A 58 -2.11 4.17 4.54
N VAL A 59 -0.89 3.68 4.82
CA VAL A 59 -0.42 3.36 6.16
C VAL A 59 0.87 4.14 6.41
N TYR A 60 1.02 4.72 7.56
CA TYR A 60 2.25 5.44 7.93
C TYR A 60 2.62 5.17 9.39
N ASP A 61 3.76 5.69 9.83
CA ASP A 61 4.32 5.42 11.16
C ASP A 61 4.53 3.92 11.40
N ILE A 62 4.91 3.20 10.35
CA ILE A 62 5.31 1.79 10.46
C ILE A 62 6.71 1.77 11.06
N SER A 63 6.89 1.01 12.15
CA SER A 63 8.17 0.91 12.85
C SER A 63 9.32 0.53 11.92
N LYS A 64 10.49 1.15 12.12
CA LYS A 64 11.70 0.83 11.36
C LYS A 64 12.15 -0.63 11.49
N GLU A 65 11.68 -1.32 12.52
CA GLU A 65 12.01 -2.73 12.76
C GLU A 65 11.17 -3.68 11.90
N MET A 66 10.08 -3.19 11.31
CA MET A 66 9.19 -4.01 10.51
C MET A 66 9.78 -4.33 9.15
N ARG A 67 9.58 -5.57 8.70
CA ARG A 67 9.96 -6.04 7.35
C ARG A 67 8.82 -6.76 6.67
N GLU A 68 7.67 -6.86 7.35
CA GLU A 68 6.53 -7.63 6.85
C GLU A 68 5.24 -7.08 7.44
N ILE A 69 4.17 -7.15 6.66
CA ILE A 69 2.81 -6.94 7.13
C ILE A 69 2.05 -8.23 6.79
N GLN A 70 1.47 -8.85 7.80
CA GLN A 70 0.69 -10.07 7.63
C GLN A 70 -0.64 -9.77 6.93
N THR A 71 -1.22 -10.79 6.30
CA THR A 71 -2.54 -10.70 5.68
C THR A 71 -3.56 -10.13 6.66
N ASN A 72 -4.37 -9.18 6.18
CA ASN A 72 -5.48 -8.59 6.95
C ASN A 72 -5.01 -8.01 8.31
N THR A 73 -3.85 -7.39 8.34
CA THR A 73 -3.25 -6.88 9.58
C THR A 73 -2.74 -5.46 9.38
N LEU A 74 -2.93 -4.62 10.41
CA LEU A 74 -2.28 -3.32 10.50
C LEU A 74 -1.12 -3.47 11.50
N PRO A 75 0.11 -3.08 11.15
CA PRO A 75 1.24 -3.16 12.08
C PRO A 75 0.96 -2.37 13.36
N GLU A 76 1.37 -2.91 14.51
CA GLU A 76 1.21 -2.24 15.78
C GLU A 76 1.88 -0.85 15.75
N GLY A 77 1.15 0.15 16.23
CA GLY A 77 1.64 1.53 16.27
C GLY A 77 1.46 2.31 14.96
N ALA A 78 1.14 1.64 13.87
CA ALA A 78 0.93 2.30 12.59
C ALA A 78 -0.43 2.99 12.53
N GLU A 79 -0.51 4.02 11.68
CA GLU A 79 -1.71 4.80 11.47
C GLU A 79 -2.20 4.64 10.04
N GLU A 80 -3.48 4.81 9.82
CA GLU A 80 -4.08 4.76 8.49
C GLU A 80 -4.74 6.10 8.14
N ILE A 81 -4.76 6.42 6.84
CA ILE A 81 -5.48 7.58 6.32
C ILE A 81 -6.74 7.08 5.62
N GLU A 82 -7.82 7.87 5.67
CA GLU A 82 -9.04 7.54 4.94
C GLU A 82 -8.74 7.38 3.44
N ASN A 83 -9.24 6.31 2.86
CA ASN A 83 -9.08 6.02 1.42
C ASN A 83 -10.29 6.54 0.62
N ASP A 84 -10.30 6.24 -0.68
CA ASP A 84 -11.38 6.72 -1.55
C ASP A 84 -12.67 5.92 -1.42
N PHE A 85 -12.68 4.86 -0.61
CA PHE A 85 -13.90 4.15 -0.23
C PHE A 85 -14.58 4.81 0.98
N GLY A 86 -13.99 5.86 1.54
CA GLY A 86 -14.52 6.54 2.72
C GLY A 86 -14.25 5.81 4.02
N LYS A 87 -13.24 4.96 4.07
CA LYS A 87 -12.86 4.21 5.27
C LYS A 87 -11.34 4.16 5.39
N LYS A 88 -10.81 3.78 6.54
CA LYS A 88 -9.37 3.69 6.76
C LYS A 88 -8.77 2.33 6.37
N PRO A 89 -9.41 1.19 6.68
CA PRO A 89 -8.83 -0.11 6.32
C PRO A 89 -8.73 -0.29 4.82
N TYR A 90 -7.87 -1.23 4.44
CA TYR A 90 -7.69 -1.63 3.04
C TYR A 90 -9.03 -1.89 2.34
N GLY A 91 -9.18 -1.29 1.14
CA GLY A 91 -10.24 -1.64 0.21
C GLY A 91 -9.57 -2.18 -1.04
N GLY A 92 -9.93 -3.38 -1.45
CA GLY A 92 -9.26 -4.08 -2.53
C GLY A 92 -9.68 -3.67 -3.93
N PRO A 93 -9.01 -4.24 -4.93
CA PRO A 93 -9.35 -4.05 -6.33
C PRO A 93 -10.82 -4.31 -6.63
N CYS A 94 -11.44 -3.38 -7.34
CA CYS A 94 -12.84 -3.49 -7.77
C CYS A 94 -13.05 -2.72 -9.07
N PRO A 95 -12.32 -3.06 -10.16
CA PRO A 95 -12.38 -2.27 -11.39
C PRO A 95 -13.74 -2.40 -12.06
N PRO A 96 -14.36 -1.30 -12.53
CA PRO A 96 -15.65 -1.36 -13.20
C PRO A 96 -15.57 -2.09 -14.54
N SER A 97 -14.42 -2.04 -15.21
CA SER A 97 -14.20 -2.76 -16.49
C SER A 97 -12.70 -2.89 -16.74
N GLY A 98 -12.34 -3.94 -17.48
CA GLY A 98 -10.95 -4.19 -17.89
C GLY A 98 -10.03 -4.55 -16.74
N THR A 99 -8.74 -4.63 -17.07
CA THR A 99 -7.67 -4.95 -16.12
C THR A 99 -7.06 -3.65 -15.62
N HIS A 100 -7.06 -3.45 -14.30
CA HIS A 100 -6.38 -2.31 -13.68
C HIS A 100 -5.10 -2.75 -13.00
N ARG A 101 -4.16 -1.81 -12.88
CA ARG A 101 -2.93 -1.99 -12.11
C ARG A 101 -3.17 -1.45 -10.70
N TYR A 102 -2.68 -2.21 -9.72
CA TYR A 102 -2.73 -1.80 -8.32
C TYR A 102 -1.30 -1.68 -7.84
N VAL A 103 -0.90 -0.44 -7.54
CA VAL A 103 0.49 -0.10 -7.25
C VAL A 103 0.68 -0.05 -5.74
N PHE A 104 1.45 -1.01 -5.21
CA PHE A 104 1.84 -1.06 -3.81
C PHE A 104 3.22 -0.43 -3.71
N THR A 105 3.36 0.62 -2.90
CA THR A 105 4.64 1.31 -2.73
C THR A 105 4.99 1.37 -1.25
N ILE A 106 6.17 0.83 -0.90
CA ILE A 106 6.74 0.99 0.43
C ILE A 106 7.77 2.12 0.38
N TYR A 107 7.69 3.03 1.35
CA TYR A 107 8.58 4.18 1.44
C TYR A 107 9.40 4.08 2.72
N ALA A 108 10.73 4.19 2.60
CA ALA A 108 11.62 4.31 3.75
C ALA A 108 11.77 5.79 4.05
N LEU A 109 11.45 6.21 5.27
CA LEU A 109 11.38 7.61 5.66
C LEU A 109 12.49 8.01 6.63
N ASP A 110 12.88 9.28 6.59
CA ASP A 110 13.93 9.86 7.44
C ASP A 110 13.38 10.41 8.77
N VAL A 111 12.11 10.21 9.07
CA VAL A 111 11.47 10.62 10.33
C VAL A 111 10.77 9.42 10.96
N GLU A 112 10.68 9.43 12.29
CA GLU A 112 10.02 8.36 13.02
C GLU A 112 8.50 8.46 12.94
N HIS A 113 7.97 9.69 12.97
CA HIS A 113 6.54 9.95 12.90
C HIS A 113 6.24 11.08 11.95
N LEU A 114 5.18 10.91 11.15
CA LEU A 114 4.64 11.96 10.31
C LEU A 114 3.60 12.75 11.10
N LYS A 115 3.47 14.04 10.82
CA LYS A 115 2.52 14.93 11.50
C LYS A 115 1.58 15.56 10.50
N GLU A 116 0.34 15.74 10.92
CA GLU A 116 -0.68 16.46 10.14
C GLU A 116 -0.92 15.87 8.76
N VAL A 117 -0.83 14.54 8.67
CA VAL A 117 -1.05 13.82 7.42
C VAL A 117 -2.54 13.64 7.19
N SER A 118 -2.97 13.90 5.95
CA SER A 118 -4.37 13.75 5.55
C SER A 118 -4.43 13.12 4.15
N LYS A 119 -5.61 12.72 3.75
CA LYS A 119 -5.86 12.21 2.39
C LYS A 119 -5.38 13.21 1.32
N ARG A 120 -5.51 14.50 1.61
CA ARG A 120 -5.17 15.57 0.67
C ARG A 120 -3.66 15.76 0.47
N ASN A 121 -2.86 15.57 1.53
CA ASN A 121 -1.44 15.92 1.51
C ASN A 121 -0.49 14.74 1.74
N PHE A 122 -1.00 13.50 1.88
CA PHE A 122 -0.14 12.39 2.30
C PHE A 122 1.03 12.14 1.34
N LEU A 123 0.78 12.19 0.04
CA LEU A 123 1.82 11.89 -0.93
C LEU A 123 2.95 12.91 -0.86
N GLU A 124 2.61 14.19 -0.78
CA GLU A 124 3.59 15.26 -0.67
C GLU A 124 4.43 15.12 0.59
N ILE A 125 3.78 14.87 1.73
CA ILE A 125 4.47 14.71 3.01
C ILE A 125 5.36 13.48 3.01
N ILE A 126 4.83 12.34 2.57
CA ILE A 126 5.60 11.09 2.51
C ILE A 126 6.81 11.26 1.60
N GLU A 127 6.61 11.78 0.40
CA GLU A 127 7.71 11.94 -0.56
C GLU A 127 8.77 12.93 -0.08
N SER A 128 8.38 13.96 0.69
CA SER A 128 9.34 14.92 1.24
C SER A 128 10.30 14.30 2.25
N HIS A 129 9.93 13.17 2.85
CA HIS A 129 10.74 12.44 3.83
C HIS A 129 11.29 11.12 3.30
N THR A 130 11.04 10.79 2.04
CA THR A 130 11.45 9.51 1.47
C THR A 130 12.94 9.44 1.17
N ILE A 131 13.61 8.43 1.71
CA ILE A 131 15.02 8.13 1.41
C ILE A 131 15.05 7.22 0.17
N GLU A 132 14.19 6.21 0.15
CA GLU A 132 14.12 5.23 -0.92
C GLU A 132 12.72 4.62 -0.92
N LYS A 133 12.28 4.15 -2.07
CA LYS A 133 10.99 3.45 -2.19
C LYS A 133 11.10 2.24 -3.09
N ALA A 134 10.17 1.31 -2.93
CA ALA A 134 10.07 0.12 -3.76
C ALA A 134 8.61 -0.13 -4.12
N VAL A 135 8.39 -0.66 -5.31
CA VAL A 135 7.06 -0.82 -5.90
C VAL A 135 6.80 -2.28 -6.24
N LEU A 136 5.58 -2.73 -5.99
CA LEU A 136 5.06 -4.03 -6.42
C LEU A 136 3.73 -3.75 -7.10
N ILE A 137 3.55 -4.23 -8.33
CA ILE A 137 2.33 -4.00 -9.09
C ILE A 137 1.56 -5.31 -9.21
N GLY A 138 0.29 -5.29 -8.81
CA GLY A 138 -0.63 -6.39 -9.02
C GLY A 138 -1.69 -6.01 -10.04
N LEU A 139 -2.20 -7.00 -10.77
CA LEU A 139 -3.23 -6.81 -11.79
C LEU A 139 -4.52 -7.48 -11.33
N TYR A 140 -5.64 -6.88 -11.68
CA TYR A 140 -6.93 -7.51 -11.42
C TYR A 140 -7.97 -7.10 -12.44
N LYS A 141 -8.79 -8.08 -12.82
CA LYS A 141 -9.95 -7.89 -13.69
C LYS A 141 -11.09 -8.71 -13.08
N ARG A 142 -12.25 -8.10 -12.91
CA ARG A 142 -13.39 -8.81 -12.37
C ARG A 142 -13.91 -9.84 -13.37
N ARG A 143 -14.38 -10.97 -12.85
CA ARG A 143 -15.06 -11.99 -13.65
C ARG A 143 -16.52 -11.62 -13.75
N ARG A 144 -16.98 -11.44 -14.97
CA ARG A 144 -18.39 -11.12 -15.24
C ARG A 144 -18.89 -11.89 -16.44
#